data_b2d95fade8f0c82bed698c45333d7183
#
_entry.id   b2d95fade8f0c82bed698c45333d7183
#
_cell.length_a   1.000
_cell.length_b   1.000
_cell.length_c   1.000
_cell.angle_alpha   90.00
_cell.angle_beta   90.00
_cell.angle_gamma   90.00
#
_symmetry.space_group_name_H-M   'P 1'
#
loop_
_entity.id
_entity.type
_entity.pdbx_description
1 polymer ?
#
loop_
_entity_poly.entity_id
_entity_poly.type
_entity_poly.pdbx_seq_one_letter_code
_entity_poly.pdbx_strand_id
1 'polypeptide(L)'
;GQTVVNNISLNIERNSVYGLLGPNGAGKSTTLKMITGILKPTSGNIEFDGHTWKRSDLNHIGALIEMPPLYENLTAYENLKVRTTVLGLTDKRIDEVLQIVRLTETGKKRAGQFSLGMKQRLGIAVALLNNPKLLILDEPTNGLDPIGIEELRELIRSFPAKGITV
;
A
#
# COMPACT_ATOMS: atom_id res chain seq x y z
N GLY A 1 28.22 -12.25 0.87
CA GLY A 1 27.14 -11.28 1.09
C GLY A 1 26.44 -11.57 2.40
N GLN A 2 25.81 -10.58 3.01
CA GLN A 2 25.05 -10.77 4.25
C GLN A 2 23.67 -11.34 3.92
N THR A 3 23.23 -12.39 4.62
CA THR A 3 21.87 -12.91 4.54
C THR A 3 20.94 -12.00 5.35
N VAL A 4 19.95 -11.38 4.70
CA VAL A 4 18.98 -10.47 5.33
C VAL A 4 17.69 -11.20 5.70
N VAL A 5 17.22 -12.11 4.83
CA VAL A 5 16.06 -12.97 5.06
C VAL A 5 16.54 -14.41 4.93
N ASN A 6 16.35 -15.22 5.97
CA ASN A 6 16.84 -16.58 6.01
C ASN A 6 15.69 -17.58 6.14
N ASN A 7 15.39 -18.27 5.04
CA ASN A 7 14.50 -19.43 4.96
C ASN A 7 13.16 -19.27 5.68
N ILE A 8 12.39 -18.23 5.27
CA ILE A 8 11.05 -18.00 5.81
C ILE A 8 9.99 -18.65 4.89
N SER A 9 8.92 -19.16 5.48
CA SER A 9 7.72 -19.60 4.79
C SER A 9 6.51 -18.90 5.40
N LEU A 10 5.72 -18.23 4.56
CA LEU A 10 4.53 -17.48 4.96
C LEU A 10 3.36 -17.94 4.11
N ASN A 11 2.22 -18.15 4.73
CA ASN A 11 0.95 -18.36 4.04
C ASN A 11 -0.04 -17.31 4.51
N ILE A 12 -0.57 -16.52 3.57
CA ILE A 12 -1.47 -15.40 3.84
C ILE A 12 -2.82 -15.71 3.21
N GLU A 13 -3.84 -15.79 4.03
CA GLU A 13 -5.21 -16.06 3.58
C GLU A 13 -5.81 -14.87 2.85
N ARG A 14 -6.63 -15.14 1.84
CA ARG A 14 -7.34 -14.07 1.12
C ARG A 14 -8.31 -13.36 2.06
N ASN A 15 -8.51 -12.08 1.78
CA ASN A 15 -9.44 -11.23 2.53
C ASN A 15 -9.14 -11.22 4.04
N SER A 16 -7.86 -11.18 4.39
CA SER A 16 -7.38 -11.09 5.76
C SER A 16 -6.45 -9.88 5.95
N VAL A 17 -6.18 -9.53 7.18
CA VAL A 17 -5.09 -8.62 7.56
C VAL A 17 -3.99 -9.45 8.21
N TYR A 18 -2.82 -9.50 7.58
CA TYR A 18 -1.65 -10.22 8.08
C TYR A 18 -0.58 -9.24 8.57
N GLY A 19 -0.20 -9.33 9.82
CA GLY A 19 0.84 -8.50 10.43
C GLY A 19 2.20 -9.17 10.40
N LEU A 20 3.15 -8.61 9.67
CA LEU A 20 4.55 -9.04 9.70
C LEU A 20 5.29 -8.28 10.80
N LEU A 21 5.55 -8.95 11.93
CA LEU A 21 6.16 -8.35 13.12
C LEU A 21 7.62 -8.77 13.28
N GLY A 22 8.43 -7.90 13.84
CA GLY A 22 9.83 -8.15 14.14
C GLY A 22 10.61 -6.87 14.43
N PRO A 23 11.81 -6.96 15.01
CA PRO A 23 12.65 -5.80 15.29
C PRO A 23 13.13 -5.11 14.00
N ASN A 24 13.70 -3.91 14.14
CA ASN A 24 14.36 -3.24 13.04
C ASN A 24 15.53 -4.09 12.53
N GLY A 25 15.69 -4.18 11.21
CA GLY A 25 16.70 -5.03 10.59
C GLY A 25 16.33 -6.52 10.44
N ALA A 26 15.14 -6.96 10.90
CA ALA A 26 14.70 -8.36 10.78
C ALA A 26 14.32 -8.79 9.34
N GLY A 27 14.47 -7.93 8.34
CA GLY A 27 14.17 -8.25 6.95
C GLY A 27 12.72 -8.02 6.52
N LYS A 28 11.88 -7.38 7.34
CA LYS A 28 10.47 -7.09 7.01
C LYS A 28 10.32 -6.37 5.67
N SER A 29 10.87 -5.17 5.54
CA SER A 29 10.80 -4.38 4.30
C SER A 29 11.48 -5.09 3.12
N THR A 30 12.54 -5.87 3.36
CA THR A 30 13.18 -6.70 2.33
C THR A 30 12.23 -7.76 1.81
N THR A 31 11.49 -8.43 2.70
CA THR A 31 10.46 -9.41 2.34
C THR A 31 9.36 -8.76 1.51
N LEU A 32 8.84 -7.60 1.95
CA LEU A 32 7.83 -6.84 1.20
C LEU A 32 8.34 -6.41 -0.18
N LYS A 33 9.60 -5.97 -0.27
CA LYS A 33 10.24 -5.61 -1.56
C LYS A 33 10.41 -6.81 -2.49
N MET A 34 10.58 -8.03 -1.96
CA MET A 34 10.59 -9.25 -2.78
C MET A 34 9.20 -9.58 -3.33
N ILE A 35 8.15 -9.48 -2.50
CA ILE A 35 6.76 -9.72 -2.93
C ILE A 35 6.33 -8.71 -4.01
N THR A 36 6.77 -7.47 -3.91
CA THR A 36 6.50 -6.41 -4.93
C THR A 36 7.42 -6.46 -6.14
N GLY A 37 8.34 -7.43 -6.21
CA GLY A 37 9.26 -7.59 -7.33
C GLY A 37 10.33 -6.49 -7.44
N ILE A 38 10.49 -5.64 -6.41
CA ILE A 38 11.58 -4.65 -6.33
C ILE A 38 12.91 -5.36 -6.11
N LEU A 39 12.89 -6.44 -5.32
CA LEU A 39 14.04 -7.31 -5.08
C LEU A 39 13.72 -8.72 -5.57
N LYS A 40 14.74 -9.41 -6.09
CA LYS A 40 14.62 -10.84 -6.42
C LYS A 40 15.13 -11.69 -5.26
N PRO A 41 14.38 -12.70 -4.79
CA PRO A 41 14.90 -13.64 -3.79
C PRO A 41 16.09 -14.43 -4.35
N THR A 42 17.08 -14.72 -3.51
CA THR A 42 18.26 -15.53 -3.89
C THR A 42 17.86 -16.98 -4.16
N SER A 43 16.90 -17.50 -3.38
CA SER A 43 16.37 -18.86 -3.51
C SER A 43 14.93 -18.88 -3.00
N GLY A 44 14.22 -19.99 -3.22
CA GLY A 44 12.82 -20.13 -2.90
C GLY A 44 11.92 -19.54 -3.99
N ASN A 45 10.61 -19.59 -3.74
CA ASN A 45 9.58 -19.10 -4.67
C ASN A 45 8.55 -18.26 -3.93
N ILE A 46 7.92 -17.37 -4.67
CA ILE A 46 6.76 -16.61 -4.22
C ILE A 46 5.58 -17.07 -5.07
N GLU A 47 4.48 -17.35 -4.41
CA GLU A 47 3.22 -17.67 -5.07
C GLU A 47 2.20 -16.55 -4.83
N PHE A 48 1.42 -16.25 -5.84
CA PHE A 48 0.35 -15.26 -5.77
C PHE A 48 -0.91 -15.87 -6.40
N ASP A 49 -2.00 -15.86 -5.68
CA ASP A 49 -3.31 -16.30 -6.15
C ASP A 49 -3.31 -17.74 -6.74
N GLY A 50 -2.47 -18.63 -6.16
CA GLY A 50 -2.37 -20.06 -6.53
C GLY A 50 -1.43 -20.37 -7.70
N HIS A 51 -0.61 -19.43 -8.13
CA HIS A 51 0.43 -19.67 -9.16
C HIS A 51 1.75 -18.98 -8.78
N THR A 52 2.84 -19.45 -9.38
CA THR A 52 4.15 -18.81 -9.22
C THR A 52 4.08 -17.34 -9.64
N TRP A 53 4.56 -16.45 -8.78
CA TRP A 53 4.54 -15.01 -9.00
C TRP A 53 5.18 -14.60 -10.34
N LYS A 54 4.53 -13.71 -11.03
CA LYS A 54 4.99 -13.12 -12.30
C LYS A 54 4.75 -11.62 -12.32
N ARG A 55 5.49 -10.88 -13.15
CA ARG A 55 5.43 -9.41 -13.19
C ARG A 55 4.02 -8.84 -13.44
N SER A 56 3.18 -9.57 -14.18
CA SER A 56 1.77 -9.15 -14.41
C SER A 56 0.92 -9.12 -13.13
N ASP A 57 1.33 -9.84 -12.07
CA ASP A 57 0.59 -9.85 -10.80
C ASP A 57 0.65 -8.49 -10.10
N LEU A 58 1.64 -7.64 -10.44
CA LEU A 58 1.72 -6.26 -9.97
C LEU A 58 0.48 -5.43 -10.33
N ASN A 59 -0.28 -5.80 -11.34
CA ASN A 59 -1.58 -5.17 -11.64
C ASN A 59 -2.63 -5.43 -10.57
N HIS A 60 -2.41 -6.43 -9.71
CA HIS A 60 -3.31 -6.83 -8.61
C HIS A 60 -2.69 -6.62 -7.22
N ILE A 61 -1.53 -5.99 -7.16
CA ILE A 61 -0.81 -5.67 -5.92
C ILE A 61 -0.70 -4.16 -5.81
N GLY A 62 -1.27 -3.60 -4.75
CA GLY A 62 -1.01 -2.23 -4.33
C GLY A 62 0.06 -2.21 -3.25
N ALA A 63 0.95 -1.25 -3.26
CA ALA A 63 2.00 -1.18 -2.24
C ALA A 63 2.28 0.27 -1.81
N LEU A 64 2.46 0.44 -0.52
CA LEU A 64 3.01 1.63 0.10
C LEU A 64 4.21 1.19 0.95
N ILE A 65 5.40 1.32 0.36
CA ILE A 65 6.67 0.97 1.00
C ILE A 65 7.42 2.27 1.26
N GLU A 66 7.81 2.49 2.51
CA GLU A 66 8.44 3.72 2.97
C GLU A 66 7.51 4.95 2.85
N MET A 67 8.01 6.08 2.35
CA MET A 67 7.22 7.32 2.25
C MET A 67 6.32 7.30 1.00
N PRO A 68 5.08 7.83 1.09
CA PRO A 68 4.22 7.95 -0.08
C PRO A 68 4.85 8.88 -1.14
N PRO A 69 4.97 8.42 -2.41
CA PRO A 69 5.55 9.21 -3.49
C PRO A 69 4.54 10.26 -4.00
N LEU A 70 4.37 11.35 -3.25
CA LEU A 70 3.41 12.41 -3.52
C LEU A 70 4.05 13.63 -4.16
N TYR A 71 3.32 14.28 -5.05
CA TYR A 71 3.63 15.61 -5.56
C TYR A 71 3.09 16.64 -4.57
N GLU A 72 3.96 17.26 -3.79
CA GLU A 72 3.58 18.16 -2.69
C GLU A 72 2.86 19.43 -3.15
N ASN A 73 3.11 19.88 -4.37
CA ASN A 73 2.47 21.04 -5.01
C ASN A 73 1.10 20.76 -5.61
N LEU A 74 0.67 19.49 -5.64
CA LEU A 74 -0.62 19.06 -6.17
C LEU A 74 -1.61 18.76 -5.02
N THR A 75 -2.91 18.86 -5.32
CA THR A 75 -4.00 18.43 -4.45
C THR A 75 -4.06 16.90 -4.36
N ALA A 76 -4.91 16.33 -3.48
CA ALA A 76 -5.16 14.88 -3.44
C ALA A 76 -5.69 14.37 -4.78
N TYR A 77 -6.68 15.05 -5.33
CA TYR A 77 -7.27 14.70 -6.63
C TYR A 77 -6.21 14.71 -7.75
N GLU A 78 -5.41 15.76 -7.86
CA GLU A 78 -4.38 15.89 -8.89
C GLU A 78 -3.28 14.83 -8.76
N ASN A 79 -2.85 14.48 -7.54
CA ASN A 79 -1.92 13.38 -7.30
C ASN A 79 -2.44 12.05 -7.85
N LEU A 80 -3.72 11.76 -7.61
CA LEU A 80 -4.37 10.56 -8.14
C LEU A 80 -4.58 10.66 -9.65
N LYS A 81 -4.91 11.84 -10.19
CA LYS A 81 -5.09 12.08 -11.63
C LYS A 81 -3.83 11.79 -12.44
N VAL A 82 -2.65 12.18 -11.94
CA VAL A 82 -1.38 11.81 -12.57
C VAL A 82 -1.28 10.29 -12.75
N ARG A 83 -1.63 9.53 -11.71
CA ARG A 83 -1.56 8.08 -11.74
C ARG A 83 -2.65 7.45 -12.62
N THR A 84 -3.89 7.90 -12.51
CA THR A 84 -4.98 7.36 -13.33
C THR A 84 -4.75 7.62 -14.82
N THR A 85 -4.15 8.76 -15.19
CA THR A 85 -3.78 9.07 -16.57
C THR A 85 -2.77 8.05 -17.12
N VAL A 86 -1.72 7.73 -16.34
CA VAL A 86 -0.71 6.73 -16.73
C VAL A 86 -1.30 5.32 -16.84
N LEU A 87 -2.25 4.99 -15.95
CA LEU A 87 -2.88 3.67 -15.87
C LEU A 87 -4.09 3.51 -16.81
N GLY A 88 -4.50 4.57 -17.50
CA GLY A 88 -5.69 4.54 -18.37
C GLY A 88 -7.01 4.38 -17.60
N LEU A 89 -7.05 4.79 -16.32
CA LEU A 89 -8.25 4.70 -15.48
C LEU A 89 -9.12 5.95 -15.60
N THR A 90 -10.42 5.80 -15.34
CA THR A 90 -11.38 6.90 -15.35
C THR A 90 -11.29 7.74 -14.08
N ASP A 91 -11.73 9.01 -14.16
CA ASP A 91 -11.75 9.92 -13.01
C ASP A 91 -12.69 9.46 -11.89
N LYS A 92 -13.74 8.71 -12.23
CA LYS A 92 -14.61 8.06 -11.23
C LYS A 92 -13.82 7.25 -10.21
N ARG A 93 -12.72 6.62 -10.65
CA ARG A 93 -11.85 5.86 -9.73
C ARG A 93 -11.15 6.74 -8.70
N ILE A 94 -10.87 8.00 -9.03
CA ILE A 94 -10.29 8.97 -8.09
C ILE A 94 -11.27 9.24 -6.95
N ASP A 95 -12.54 9.54 -7.29
CA ASP A 95 -13.56 9.84 -6.29
C ASP A 95 -13.80 8.65 -5.37
N GLU A 96 -13.86 7.42 -5.94
CA GLU A 96 -14.01 6.19 -5.17
C GLU A 96 -12.88 6.00 -4.14
N VAL A 97 -11.62 6.13 -4.55
CA VAL A 97 -10.50 5.93 -3.62
C VAL A 97 -10.38 7.06 -2.59
N LEU A 98 -10.69 8.32 -2.96
CA LEU A 98 -10.74 9.43 -2.03
C LEU A 98 -11.80 9.20 -0.94
N GLN A 99 -12.95 8.67 -1.31
CA GLN A 99 -13.99 8.30 -0.36
C GLN A 99 -13.53 7.18 0.58
N ILE A 100 -12.90 6.13 0.03
CA ILE A 100 -12.38 5.00 0.83
C ILE A 100 -11.41 5.50 1.90
N VAL A 101 -10.47 6.38 1.55
CA VAL A 101 -9.45 6.89 2.48
C VAL A 101 -9.89 8.14 3.26
N ARG A 102 -11.15 8.57 3.13
CA ARG A 102 -11.73 9.74 3.84
C ARG A 102 -10.95 11.04 3.57
N LEU A 103 -10.65 11.31 2.30
CA LEU A 103 -9.97 12.55 1.85
C LEU A 103 -10.81 13.40 0.87
N THR A 104 -12.11 13.16 0.75
CA THR A 104 -13.02 13.91 -0.13
C THR A 104 -13.07 15.39 0.20
N GLU A 105 -13.03 15.74 1.49
CA GLU A 105 -13.17 17.12 1.97
C GLU A 105 -11.87 17.96 1.89
N THR A 106 -10.82 17.43 1.25
CA THR A 106 -9.54 18.16 1.17
C THR A 106 -9.53 19.29 0.14
N GLY A 107 -10.45 19.25 -0.84
CA GLY A 107 -10.68 20.31 -1.81
C GLY A 107 -9.41 20.75 -2.55
N LYS A 108 -9.11 22.05 -2.47
CA LYS A 108 -7.93 22.65 -3.11
C LYS A 108 -6.66 22.60 -2.27
N LYS A 109 -6.68 21.98 -1.08
CA LYS A 109 -5.50 21.86 -0.21
C LYS A 109 -4.43 21.00 -0.87
N ARG A 110 -3.21 21.50 -0.94
CA ARG A 110 -2.07 20.79 -1.55
C ARG A 110 -1.52 19.72 -0.61
N ALA A 111 -1.00 18.62 -1.16
CA ALA A 111 -0.46 17.49 -0.38
C ALA A 111 0.71 17.90 0.55
N GLY A 112 1.49 18.92 0.18
CA GLY A 112 2.52 19.48 1.06
C GLY A 112 2.00 20.06 2.38
N GLN A 113 0.73 20.46 2.41
CA GLN A 113 0.05 21.00 3.60
C GLN A 113 -0.69 19.93 4.41
N PHE A 114 -0.65 18.66 3.99
CA PHE A 114 -1.31 17.56 4.67
C PHE A 114 -0.55 17.18 5.94
N SER A 115 -1.31 16.75 6.97
CA SER A 115 -0.71 16.05 8.10
C SER A 115 -0.08 14.73 7.63
N LEU A 116 0.80 14.16 8.43
CA LEU A 116 1.41 12.87 8.10
C LEU A 116 0.34 11.79 7.85
N GLY A 117 -0.70 11.73 8.69
CA GLY A 117 -1.82 10.81 8.51
C GLY A 117 -2.59 11.02 7.20
N MET A 118 -2.80 12.27 6.77
CA MET A 118 -3.39 12.57 5.47
C MET A 118 -2.48 12.14 4.31
N LYS A 119 -1.16 12.35 4.44
CA LYS A 119 -0.18 11.88 3.44
C LYS A 119 -0.18 10.35 3.34
N GLN A 120 -0.22 9.63 4.47
CA GLN A 120 -0.32 8.17 4.50
C GLN A 120 -1.62 7.67 3.83
N ARG A 121 -2.75 8.27 4.16
CA ARG A 121 -4.03 7.93 3.51
C ARG A 121 -4.00 8.19 2.01
N LEU A 122 -3.40 9.28 1.55
CA LEU A 122 -3.26 9.57 0.11
C LEU A 122 -2.33 8.54 -0.56
N GLY A 123 -1.25 8.11 0.11
CA GLY A 123 -0.39 7.02 -0.36
C GLY A 123 -1.14 5.69 -0.51
N ILE A 124 -2.01 5.36 0.45
CA ILE A 124 -2.91 4.21 0.36
C ILE A 124 -3.89 4.37 -0.81
N ALA A 125 -4.46 5.57 -1.02
CA ALA A 125 -5.34 5.82 -2.16
C ALA A 125 -4.64 5.56 -3.50
N VAL A 126 -3.38 5.97 -3.65
CA VAL A 126 -2.55 5.65 -4.83
C VAL A 126 -2.41 4.14 -5.01
N ALA A 127 -2.13 3.40 -3.93
CA ALA A 127 -1.98 1.94 -3.96
C ALA A 127 -3.30 1.20 -4.29
N LEU A 128 -4.46 1.83 -4.02
CA LEU A 128 -5.78 1.27 -4.27
C LEU A 128 -6.30 1.49 -5.70
N LEU A 129 -5.67 2.34 -6.51
CA LEU A 129 -6.19 2.74 -7.83
C LEU A 129 -6.49 1.55 -8.76
N ASN A 130 -5.63 0.54 -8.79
CA ASN A 130 -5.78 -0.66 -9.64
C ASN A 130 -6.72 -1.73 -9.09
N ASN A 131 -7.55 -1.45 -8.08
CA ASN A 131 -8.37 -2.46 -7.41
C ASN A 131 -7.54 -3.71 -6.99
N PRO A 132 -6.51 -3.53 -6.15
CA PRO A 132 -5.61 -4.63 -5.82
C PRO A 132 -6.33 -5.73 -5.04
N LYS A 133 -5.92 -6.98 -5.24
CA LYS A 133 -6.28 -8.12 -4.39
C LYS A 133 -5.42 -8.19 -3.12
N LEU A 134 -4.19 -7.65 -3.21
CA LEU A 134 -3.23 -7.57 -2.11
C LEU A 134 -2.74 -6.12 -1.96
N LEU A 135 -2.89 -5.58 -0.77
CA LEU A 135 -2.36 -4.27 -0.38
C LEU A 135 -1.21 -4.47 0.61
N ILE A 136 -0.03 -4.02 0.26
CA ILE A 136 1.17 -4.10 1.10
C ILE A 136 1.45 -2.73 1.70
N LEU A 137 1.56 -2.67 3.03
CA LEU A 137 1.82 -1.45 3.79
C LEU A 137 3.05 -1.68 4.68
N ASP A 138 4.12 -0.91 4.47
CA ASP A 138 5.32 -0.97 5.30
C ASP A 138 5.26 0.13 6.36
N GLU A 139 5.11 -0.26 7.62
CA GLU A 139 5.03 0.62 8.80
C GLU A 139 4.06 1.82 8.63
N PRO A 140 2.82 1.61 8.17
CA PRO A 140 1.92 2.69 7.77
C PRO A 140 1.49 3.63 8.91
N THR A 141 1.66 3.21 10.16
CA THR A 141 1.33 3.99 11.36
C THR A 141 2.52 4.77 11.94
N ASN A 142 3.72 4.60 11.36
CA ASN A 142 4.92 5.21 11.91
C ASN A 142 4.84 6.75 11.90
N GLY A 143 5.13 7.37 13.03
CA GLY A 143 5.11 8.82 13.21
C GLY A 143 3.72 9.46 13.31
N LEU A 144 2.63 8.67 13.32
CA LEU A 144 1.29 9.18 13.57
C LEU A 144 1.03 9.39 15.06
N ASP A 145 0.16 10.34 15.36
CA ASP A 145 -0.41 10.50 16.71
C ASP A 145 -1.39 9.36 17.04
N PRO A 146 -1.78 9.17 18.32
CA PRO A 146 -2.66 8.06 18.71
C PRO A 146 -3.99 8.03 17.97
N ILE A 147 -4.57 9.17 17.65
CA ILE A 147 -5.83 9.28 16.90
C ILE A 147 -5.62 8.80 15.47
N GLY A 148 -4.59 9.31 14.81
CA GLY A 148 -4.24 8.92 13.44
C GLY A 148 -3.91 7.43 13.31
N ILE A 149 -3.27 6.83 14.33
CA ILE A 149 -3.02 5.39 14.39
C ILE A 149 -4.33 4.61 14.39
N GLU A 150 -5.29 4.97 15.26
CA GLU A 150 -6.55 4.25 15.36
C GLU A 150 -7.41 4.41 14.09
N GLU A 151 -7.51 5.62 13.56
CA GLU A 151 -8.21 5.86 12.29
C GLU A 151 -7.62 5.06 11.12
N LEU A 152 -6.29 4.93 11.06
CA LEU A 152 -5.63 4.15 10.02
C LEU A 152 -5.83 2.64 10.22
N ARG A 153 -5.83 2.17 11.47
CA ARG A 153 -6.15 0.77 11.81
C ARG A 153 -7.57 0.41 11.42
N GLU A 154 -8.55 1.27 11.70
CA GLU A 154 -9.94 1.07 11.27
C GLU A 154 -10.04 0.97 9.74
N LEU A 155 -9.34 1.86 9.02
CA LEU A 155 -9.29 1.82 7.57
C LEU A 155 -8.73 0.48 7.08
N ILE A 156 -7.59 0.03 7.63
CA ILE A 156 -6.95 -1.24 7.26
C ILE A 156 -7.90 -2.42 7.54
N ARG A 157 -8.54 -2.45 8.70
CA ARG A 157 -9.52 -3.49 9.07
C ARG A 157 -10.73 -3.55 8.16
N SER A 158 -11.04 -2.47 7.45
CA SER A 158 -12.17 -2.42 6.52
C SER A 158 -11.89 -3.07 5.15
N PHE A 159 -10.63 -3.29 4.78
CA PHE A 159 -10.26 -3.78 3.46
C PHE A 159 -10.65 -5.24 3.18
N PRO A 160 -10.58 -6.19 4.13
CA PRO A 160 -11.02 -7.56 3.90
C PRO A 160 -12.47 -7.67 3.44
N ALA A 161 -13.38 -6.87 4.01
CA ALA A 161 -14.78 -6.82 3.59
C ALA A 161 -14.97 -6.27 2.16
N LYS A 162 -13.95 -5.65 1.58
CA LYS A 162 -13.89 -5.17 0.19
C LYS A 162 -13.16 -6.15 -0.75
N GLY A 163 -12.80 -7.34 -0.27
CA GLY A 163 -12.07 -8.33 -1.04
C GLY A 163 -10.57 -8.07 -1.16
N ILE A 164 -10.00 -7.22 -0.30
CA ILE A 164 -8.57 -6.86 -0.33
C ILE A 164 -7.87 -7.50 0.86
N THR A 165 -6.84 -8.30 0.59
CA THR A 165 -5.90 -8.82 1.59
C THR A 165 -4.87 -7.74 1.92
N VAL A 166 -4.50 -7.58 3.20
CA VAL A 166 -3.52 -6.57 3.63
C VAL A 166 -2.37 -7.21 4.39
#